data_2275c8a26afd96c0ef3d09299896b510
#
_entry.id   2275c8a26afd96c0ef3d09299896b510
#
_cell.length_a   1.000
_cell.length_b   1.000
_cell.length_c   1.000
_cell.angle_alpha   90.00
_cell.angle_beta   90.00
_cell.angle_gamma   90.00
#
_symmetry.space_group_name_H-M   'P 1'
#
loop_
_entity.id
_entity.type
_entity.pdbx_description
1 polymer ?
#
loop_
_entity_poly.entity_id
_entity_poly.type
_entity_poly.pdbx_seq_one_letter_code
_entity_poly.pdbx_strand_id
1 'polypeptide(L)'
;MLGQDLQKALSGREVTALSRADLDITDLDAVRMAVAGHDVVINASAYTKVDDAESNESDAFAVNATGAQNLAIAASETGAKLVQVSTDYVFDGSATSPYDEATPLNPISAYGRTKAEGERLALAANPDGTYIVRTAWLYGAGGPNFAKTMLRLAQSHDTVSVVTDQLGQPTWTGDLARQIVELLDADAAPGVYHATNSGEASWFDFTREIFQVVGLDPLRVKETTSAQFVRPAPRPDYSVLGHDGWARAGISPMRNWRAALSAAYSAGALQLDPPALT
;
A
#
# COMPACT_ATOMS: atom_id res chain seq x y z
N MET A 1 1.48 9.39 -3.09
CA MET A 1 2.50 8.97 -2.11
C MET A 1 3.45 7.96 -2.75
N LEU A 2 3.12 6.68 -2.89
CA LEU A 2 4.00 5.66 -3.49
C LEU A 2 4.52 6.04 -4.88
N GLY A 3 3.68 6.53 -5.80
CA GLY A 3 4.11 6.91 -7.15
C GLY A 3 5.22 7.97 -7.18
N GLN A 4 5.29 8.88 -6.20
CA GLN A 4 6.39 9.86 -6.10
C GLN A 4 7.69 9.19 -5.63
N ASP A 5 7.63 8.22 -4.73
CA ASP A 5 8.82 7.50 -4.28
C ASP A 5 9.29 6.48 -5.33
N LEU A 6 8.38 5.91 -6.14
CA LEU A 6 8.73 5.13 -7.32
C LEU A 6 9.50 5.96 -8.36
N GLN A 7 9.08 7.19 -8.65
CA GLN A 7 9.81 8.07 -9.56
C GLN A 7 11.24 8.35 -9.04
N LYS A 8 11.42 8.51 -7.73
CA LYS A 8 12.78 8.66 -7.13
C LYS A 8 13.59 7.37 -7.24
N ALA A 9 12.98 6.21 -6.95
CA ALA A 9 13.65 4.91 -7.01
C ALA A 9 14.05 4.51 -8.45
N LEU A 10 13.29 4.99 -9.44
CA LEU A 10 13.53 4.78 -10.86
C LEU A 10 14.38 5.90 -11.49
N SER A 11 15.00 6.78 -10.68
CA SER A 11 15.87 7.83 -11.19
C SER A 11 17.01 7.22 -12.02
N GLY A 12 17.20 7.72 -13.24
CA GLY A 12 18.14 7.15 -14.20
C GLY A 12 17.54 6.18 -15.22
N ARG A 13 16.23 5.92 -15.14
CA ARG A 13 15.46 5.18 -16.15
C ARG A 13 14.53 6.14 -16.89
N GLU A 14 14.09 5.74 -18.08
CA GLU A 14 13.02 6.44 -18.79
C GLU A 14 11.69 6.11 -18.13
N VAL A 15 10.99 7.12 -17.60
CA VAL A 15 9.75 6.96 -16.85
C VAL A 15 8.68 7.93 -17.34
N THR A 16 7.53 7.39 -17.73
CA THR A 16 6.31 8.16 -17.99
C THR A 16 5.44 8.11 -16.73
N ALA A 17 5.41 9.20 -15.97
CA ALA A 17 4.63 9.28 -14.74
C ALA A 17 3.28 9.94 -15.02
N LEU A 18 2.20 9.17 -14.93
CA LEU A 18 0.82 9.61 -15.17
C LEU A 18 0.05 9.71 -13.87
N SER A 19 -0.72 10.78 -13.71
CA SER A 19 -1.68 10.97 -12.64
C SER A 19 -3.10 10.66 -13.11
N ARG A 20 -4.07 10.68 -12.18
CA ARG A 20 -5.50 10.53 -12.53
C ARG A 20 -6.00 11.60 -13.50
N ALA A 21 -5.38 12.77 -13.55
CA ALA A 21 -5.74 13.81 -14.48
C ALA A 21 -5.23 13.52 -15.90
N ASP A 22 -4.19 12.71 -16.04
CA ASP A 22 -3.53 12.38 -17.29
C ASP A 22 -4.08 11.11 -17.92
N LEU A 23 -4.51 10.13 -17.08
CA LEU A 23 -5.01 8.82 -17.53
C LEU A 23 -6.14 8.33 -16.63
N ASP A 24 -7.30 8.07 -17.19
CA ASP A 24 -8.36 7.28 -16.58
C ASP A 24 -8.11 5.80 -16.89
N ILE A 25 -7.69 5.02 -15.89
CA ILE A 25 -7.40 3.59 -16.06
C ILE A 25 -8.66 2.74 -16.32
N THR A 26 -9.87 3.29 -16.14
CA THR A 26 -11.11 2.61 -16.47
C THR A 26 -11.44 2.65 -17.97
N ASP A 27 -10.76 3.52 -18.74
CA ASP A 27 -10.84 3.60 -20.21
C ASP A 27 -9.74 2.71 -20.82
N LEU A 28 -10.12 1.55 -21.35
CA LEU A 28 -9.18 0.59 -21.92
C LEU A 28 -8.41 1.15 -23.12
N ASP A 29 -9.04 1.96 -23.97
CA ASP A 29 -8.37 2.48 -25.16
C ASP A 29 -7.33 3.56 -24.78
N ALA A 30 -7.63 4.39 -23.79
CA ALA A 30 -6.66 5.33 -23.22
C ALA A 30 -5.49 4.58 -22.55
N VAL A 31 -5.77 3.48 -21.84
CA VAL A 31 -4.74 2.62 -21.22
C VAL A 31 -3.83 1.96 -22.27
N ARG A 32 -4.38 1.45 -23.37
CA ARG A 32 -3.59 0.89 -24.48
C ARG A 32 -2.62 1.91 -25.08
N MET A 33 -3.08 3.14 -25.28
CA MET A 33 -2.21 4.23 -25.78
C MET A 33 -1.11 4.57 -24.79
N ALA A 34 -1.41 4.58 -23.50
CA ALA A 34 -0.46 4.92 -22.45
C ALA A 34 0.59 3.83 -22.20
N VAL A 35 0.23 2.55 -22.39
CA VAL A 35 1.13 1.39 -22.18
C VAL A 35 2.04 1.14 -23.38
N ALA A 36 1.65 1.59 -24.58
CA ALA A 36 2.42 1.36 -25.80
C ALA A 36 3.87 1.86 -25.68
N GLY A 37 4.83 0.98 -26.02
CA GLY A 37 6.26 1.28 -25.99
C GLY A 37 6.92 1.21 -24.61
N HIS A 38 6.22 0.74 -23.58
CA HIS A 38 6.77 0.54 -22.25
C HIS A 38 7.02 -0.95 -21.97
N ASP A 39 8.13 -1.27 -21.34
CA ASP A 39 8.49 -2.64 -20.92
C ASP A 39 7.82 -3.03 -19.60
N VAL A 40 7.50 -2.04 -18.77
CA VAL A 40 6.94 -2.24 -17.43
C VAL A 40 5.87 -1.19 -17.13
N VAL A 41 4.75 -1.64 -16.58
CA VAL A 41 3.68 -0.81 -16.04
C VAL A 41 3.64 -1.00 -14.52
N ILE A 42 3.69 0.08 -13.74
CA ILE A 42 3.54 0.03 -12.28
C ILE A 42 2.26 0.75 -11.88
N ASN A 43 1.23 0.00 -11.51
CA ASN A 43 -0.03 0.56 -11.05
C ASN A 43 0.00 0.87 -9.55
N ALA A 44 0.29 2.12 -9.21
CA ALA A 44 0.19 2.66 -7.86
C ALA A 44 -1.11 3.46 -7.62
N SER A 45 -2.07 3.40 -8.56
CA SER A 45 -3.38 4.03 -8.42
C SER A 45 -4.38 3.10 -7.75
N ALA A 46 -5.27 3.65 -6.94
CA ALA A 46 -6.38 2.91 -6.33
C ALA A 46 -7.44 3.86 -5.76
N TYR A 47 -8.65 3.34 -5.60
CA TYR A 47 -9.65 3.92 -4.73
C TYR A 47 -9.33 3.49 -3.29
N THR A 48 -8.76 4.39 -2.49
CA THR A 48 -8.19 4.07 -1.16
C THR A 48 -9.02 4.56 0.02
N LYS A 49 -10.18 5.16 -0.22
CA LYS A 49 -11.09 5.62 0.83
C LYS A 49 -11.90 4.44 1.36
N VAL A 50 -11.31 3.70 2.31
CA VAL A 50 -11.85 2.41 2.81
C VAL A 50 -13.28 2.53 3.31
N ASP A 51 -13.59 3.55 4.15
CA ASP A 51 -14.95 3.77 4.68
C ASP A 51 -15.93 4.20 3.61
N ASP A 52 -15.51 5.06 2.70
CA ASP A 52 -16.32 5.58 1.60
C ASP A 52 -16.68 4.47 0.58
N ALA A 53 -15.81 3.48 0.42
CA ALA A 53 -16.03 2.33 -0.46
C ALA A 53 -17.24 1.48 -0.04
N GLU A 54 -17.61 1.46 1.25
CA GLU A 54 -18.80 0.71 1.71
C GLU A 54 -20.12 1.28 1.12
N SER A 55 -20.14 2.58 0.80
CA SER A 55 -21.28 3.24 0.17
C SER A 55 -21.12 3.45 -1.34
N ASN A 56 -19.88 3.32 -1.86
CA ASN A 56 -19.51 3.59 -3.25
C ASN A 56 -18.71 2.43 -3.85
N GLU A 57 -19.15 1.18 -3.58
CA GLU A 57 -18.43 -0.03 -4.00
C GLU A 57 -18.29 -0.13 -5.52
N SER A 58 -19.28 0.35 -6.31
CA SER A 58 -19.21 0.38 -7.76
C SER A 58 -18.08 1.25 -8.29
N ASP A 59 -17.87 2.44 -7.69
CA ASP A 59 -16.80 3.35 -8.09
C ASP A 59 -15.44 2.79 -7.67
N ALA A 60 -15.37 2.19 -6.47
CA ALA A 60 -14.19 1.49 -6.01
C ALA A 60 -13.85 0.29 -6.92
N PHE A 61 -14.87 -0.48 -7.36
CA PHE A 61 -14.70 -1.60 -8.29
C PHE A 61 -14.18 -1.14 -9.66
N ALA A 62 -14.74 -0.06 -10.22
CA ALA A 62 -14.29 0.47 -11.50
C ALA A 62 -12.78 0.79 -11.47
N VAL A 63 -12.29 1.43 -10.41
CA VAL A 63 -10.87 1.77 -10.30
C VAL A 63 -10.02 0.57 -9.90
N ASN A 64 -10.41 -0.16 -8.83
CA ASN A 64 -9.57 -1.19 -8.23
C ASN A 64 -9.58 -2.52 -8.99
N ALA A 65 -10.68 -2.85 -9.66
CA ALA A 65 -10.84 -4.10 -10.41
C ALA A 65 -10.76 -3.89 -11.92
N THR A 66 -11.67 -3.11 -12.51
CA THR A 66 -11.69 -2.89 -13.97
C THR A 66 -10.42 -2.16 -14.43
N GLY A 67 -9.99 -1.12 -13.72
CA GLY A 67 -8.76 -0.41 -14.05
C GLY A 67 -7.50 -1.30 -13.99
N ALA A 68 -7.41 -2.18 -12.97
CA ALA A 68 -6.32 -3.15 -12.88
C ALA A 68 -6.36 -4.16 -14.04
N GLN A 69 -7.55 -4.63 -14.41
CA GLN A 69 -7.74 -5.51 -15.57
C GLN A 69 -7.30 -4.85 -16.88
N ASN A 70 -7.71 -3.61 -17.11
CA ASN A 70 -7.36 -2.86 -18.32
C ASN A 70 -5.85 -2.72 -18.49
N LEU A 71 -5.15 -2.39 -17.39
CA LEU A 71 -3.69 -2.31 -17.38
C LEU A 71 -3.03 -3.66 -17.68
N ALA A 72 -3.58 -4.75 -17.14
CA ALA A 72 -3.09 -6.10 -17.41
C ALA A 72 -3.34 -6.55 -18.85
N ILE A 73 -4.51 -6.23 -19.43
CA ILE A 73 -4.82 -6.50 -20.85
C ILE A 73 -3.81 -5.77 -21.75
N ALA A 74 -3.63 -4.45 -21.55
CA ALA A 74 -2.73 -3.66 -22.37
C ALA A 74 -1.26 -4.10 -22.22
N ALA A 75 -0.84 -4.47 -21.00
CA ALA A 75 0.49 -5.02 -20.76
C ALA A 75 0.68 -6.37 -21.47
N SER A 76 -0.32 -7.25 -21.43
CA SER A 76 -0.29 -8.53 -22.16
C SER A 76 -0.20 -8.35 -23.68
N GLU A 77 -0.96 -7.41 -24.25
CA GLU A 77 -0.96 -7.10 -25.67
C GLU A 77 0.39 -6.59 -26.19
N THR A 78 1.19 -5.94 -25.32
CA THR A 78 2.50 -5.37 -25.65
C THR A 78 3.69 -6.21 -25.18
N GLY A 79 3.44 -7.27 -24.38
CA GLY A 79 4.49 -8.05 -23.74
C GLY A 79 5.14 -7.35 -22.54
N ALA A 80 4.55 -6.26 -22.04
CA ALA A 80 5.03 -5.55 -20.87
C ALA A 80 4.73 -6.31 -19.56
N LYS A 81 5.58 -6.12 -18.54
CA LYS A 81 5.31 -6.56 -17.18
C LYS A 81 4.34 -5.60 -16.49
N LEU A 82 3.46 -6.12 -15.64
CA LEU A 82 2.58 -5.32 -14.78
C LEU A 82 2.93 -5.54 -13.31
N VAL A 83 3.25 -4.48 -12.58
CA VAL A 83 3.27 -4.49 -11.11
C VAL A 83 1.96 -3.87 -10.61
N GLN A 84 1.08 -4.70 -10.06
CA GLN A 84 -0.20 -4.29 -9.49
C GLN A 84 -0.08 -4.19 -7.97
N VAL A 85 -0.10 -2.97 -7.44
CA VAL A 85 -0.11 -2.76 -5.98
C VAL A 85 -1.45 -3.16 -5.40
N SER A 86 -1.42 -4.04 -4.38
CA SER A 86 -2.58 -4.53 -3.65
C SER A 86 -2.45 -4.27 -2.14
N THR A 87 -3.23 -4.94 -1.32
CA THR A 87 -3.42 -4.64 0.09
C THR A 87 -3.57 -5.91 0.94
N ASP A 88 -3.24 -5.80 2.22
CA ASP A 88 -3.56 -6.75 3.29
C ASP A 88 -5.08 -6.94 3.52
N TYR A 89 -5.91 -5.96 3.14
CA TYR A 89 -7.38 -6.03 3.24
C TYR A 89 -8.03 -7.11 2.34
N VAL A 90 -7.26 -7.81 1.53
CA VAL A 90 -7.75 -8.98 0.77
C VAL A 90 -7.97 -10.21 1.66
N PHE A 91 -7.54 -10.16 2.92
CA PHE A 91 -7.73 -11.20 3.93
C PHE A 91 -8.82 -10.83 4.94
N ASP A 92 -9.32 -11.83 5.67
CA ASP A 92 -10.42 -11.66 6.64
C ASP A 92 -9.99 -11.11 8.01
N GLY A 93 -8.70 -11.15 8.32
CA GLY A 93 -8.19 -10.69 9.60
C GLY A 93 -8.32 -11.67 10.76
N SER A 94 -8.68 -12.92 10.52
CA SER A 94 -8.91 -13.95 11.54
C SER A 94 -7.68 -14.81 11.88
N ALA A 95 -6.57 -14.63 11.17
CA ALA A 95 -5.34 -15.38 11.40
C ALA A 95 -4.68 -15.02 12.73
N THR A 96 -3.86 -15.95 13.24
CA THR A 96 -3.02 -15.78 14.45
C THR A 96 -1.52 -15.88 14.14
N SER A 97 -1.19 -15.97 12.86
CA SER A 97 0.16 -15.97 12.32
C SER A 97 0.16 -15.24 10.97
N PRO A 98 1.30 -14.76 10.49
CA PRO A 98 1.36 -14.02 9.23
C PRO A 98 0.71 -14.79 8.07
N TYR A 99 -0.09 -14.07 7.27
CA TYR A 99 -0.66 -14.61 6.03
C TYR A 99 0.46 -14.86 5.03
N ASP A 100 0.52 -16.05 4.43
CA ASP A 100 1.41 -16.32 3.31
C ASP A 100 0.77 -15.90 1.97
N GLU A 101 1.60 -15.83 0.90
CA GLU A 101 1.14 -15.37 -0.41
C GLU A 101 0.11 -16.29 -1.06
N ALA A 102 0.06 -17.57 -0.66
CA ALA A 102 -0.85 -18.58 -1.20
C ALA A 102 -2.17 -18.65 -0.41
N THR A 103 -2.29 -17.95 0.71
CA THR A 103 -3.52 -17.94 1.51
C THR A 103 -4.71 -17.49 0.65
N PRO A 104 -5.84 -18.24 0.63
CA PRO A 104 -7.04 -17.83 -0.08
C PRO A 104 -7.56 -16.46 0.37
N LEU A 105 -7.99 -15.66 -0.60
CA LEU A 105 -8.55 -14.33 -0.31
C LEU A 105 -9.94 -14.45 0.29
N ASN A 106 -10.21 -13.69 1.35
CA ASN A 106 -11.50 -13.63 2.03
C ASN A 106 -11.77 -12.21 2.60
N PRO A 107 -11.89 -11.18 1.75
CA PRO A 107 -12.00 -9.79 2.19
C PRO A 107 -13.33 -9.52 2.90
N ILE A 108 -13.28 -8.77 4.02
CA ILE A 108 -14.46 -8.41 4.82
C ILE A 108 -15.02 -7.02 4.50
N SER A 109 -14.29 -6.18 3.78
CA SER A 109 -14.69 -4.81 3.41
C SER A 109 -14.88 -4.64 1.91
N ALA A 110 -15.67 -3.65 1.47
CA ALA A 110 -15.85 -3.31 0.06
C ALA A 110 -14.51 -2.96 -0.62
N TYR A 111 -13.65 -2.20 0.07
CA TYR A 111 -12.30 -1.93 -0.41
C TYR A 111 -11.51 -3.23 -0.65
N GLY A 112 -11.50 -4.13 0.32
CA GLY A 112 -10.81 -5.41 0.21
C GLY A 112 -11.37 -6.26 -0.95
N ARG A 113 -12.71 -6.36 -1.09
CA ARG A 113 -13.37 -7.11 -2.19
C ARG A 113 -12.96 -6.58 -3.56
N THR A 114 -13.00 -5.26 -3.74
CA THR A 114 -12.64 -4.64 -5.03
C THR A 114 -11.15 -4.81 -5.36
N LYS A 115 -10.26 -4.75 -4.37
CA LYS A 115 -8.83 -5.02 -4.55
C LYS A 115 -8.55 -6.49 -4.87
N ALA A 116 -9.18 -7.42 -4.15
CA ALA A 116 -9.06 -8.87 -4.41
C ALA A 116 -9.53 -9.24 -5.82
N GLU A 117 -10.64 -8.64 -6.27
CA GLU A 117 -11.11 -8.86 -7.64
C GLU A 117 -10.13 -8.27 -8.67
N GLY A 118 -9.52 -7.13 -8.38
CA GLY A 118 -8.46 -6.55 -9.20
C GLY A 118 -7.24 -7.48 -9.36
N GLU A 119 -6.80 -8.14 -8.29
CA GLU A 119 -5.74 -9.16 -8.36
C GLU A 119 -6.15 -10.31 -9.29
N ARG A 120 -7.36 -10.86 -9.07
CA ARG A 120 -7.87 -11.98 -9.86
C ARG A 120 -7.95 -11.65 -11.35
N LEU A 121 -8.48 -10.47 -11.69
CA LEU A 121 -8.65 -10.03 -13.08
C LEU A 121 -7.30 -9.72 -13.74
N ALA A 122 -6.37 -9.10 -13.02
CA ALA A 122 -5.04 -8.80 -13.54
C ALA A 122 -4.24 -10.08 -13.84
N LEU A 123 -4.24 -11.05 -12.91
CA LEU A 123 -3.60 -12.35 -13.09
C LEU A 123 -4.23 -13.16 -14.23
N ALA A 124 -5.56 -13.09 -14.40
CA ALA A 124 -6.26 -13.77 -15.51
C ALA A 124 -5.93 -13.15 -16.87
N ALA A 125 -5.73 -11.82 -16.95
CA ALA A 125 -5.46 -11.11 -18.20
C ALA A 125 -3.99 -11.20 -18.64
N ASN A 126 -3.04 -11.24 -17.70
CA ASN A 126 -1.60 -11.31 -17.97
C ASN A 126 -0.88 -12.23 -16.97
N PRO A 127 -1.13 -13.55 -17.00
CA PRO A 127 -0.61 -14.49 -16.00
C PRO A 127 0.93 -14.55 -15.97
N ASP A 128 1.57 -14.43 -17.13
CA ASP A 128 3.01 -14.58 -17.28
C ASP A 128 3.78 -13.25 -17.13
N GLY A 129 3.07 -12.13 -16.93
CA GLY A 129 3.69 -10.81 -16.81
C GLY A 129 3.23 -10.01 -15.58
N THR A 130 2.35 -10.56 -14.72
CA THR A 130 1.79 -9.80 -13.60
C THR A 130 2.45 -10.14 -12.26
N TYR A 131 2.86 -9.08 -11.56
CA TYR A 131 3.35 -9.10 -10.19
C TYR A 131 2.30 -8.43 -9.29
N ILE A 132 1.65 -9.18 -8.43
CA ILE A 132 0.77 -8.63 -7.38
C ILE A 132 1.64 -8.30 -6.18
N VAL A 133 1.68 -7.04 -5.79
CA VAL A 133 2.47 -6.57 -4.63
C VAL A 133 1.51 -6.13 -3.54
N ARG A 134 1.21 -7.01 -2.57
CA ARG A 134 0.37 -6.69 -1.42
C ARG A 134 1.18 -5.96 -0.37
N THR A 135 0.64 -4.85 0.10
CA THR A 135 1.26 -4.00 1.12
C THR A 135 0.26 -3.56 2.16
N ALA A 136 0.72 -2.92 3.25
CA ALA A 136 -0.12 -2.49 4.36
C ALA A 136 0.36 -1.16 4.94
N TRP A 137 -0.53 -0.38 5.52
CA TRP A 137 -0.29 0.79 6.37
C TRP A 137 0.75 1.76 5.81
N LEU A 138 0.61 2.14 4.53
CA LEU A 138 1.57 2.98 3.83
C LEU A 138 1.67 4.38 4.46
N TYR A 139 2.91 4.83 4.67
CA TYR A 139 3.23 6.19 5.04
C TYR A 139 4.44 6.70 4.26
N GLY A 140 4.56 8.03 4.13
CA GLY A 140 5.65 8.65 3.39
C GLY A 140 5.47 10.16 3.22
N ALA A 141 6.34 10.79 2.46
CA ALA A 141 6.38 12.24 2.29
C ALA A 141 5.14 12.79 1.56
N GLY A 142 4.71 12.11 0.50
CA GLY A 142 3.66 12.60 -0.39
C GLY A 142 2.25 12.28 0.07
N GLY A 143 1.45 13.31 0.34
CA GLY A 143 0.03 13.20 0.65
C GLY A 143 -0.31 12.79 2.09
N PRO A 144 -1.62 12.75 2.43
CA PRO A 144 -2.09 12.41 3.75
C PRO A 144 -1.84 10.93 4.08
N ASN A 145 -1.46 10.66 5.33
CA ASN A 145 -1.27 9.31 5.85
C ASN A 145 -1.45 9.31 7.37
N PHE A 146 -1.50 8.11 7.97
CA PHE A 146 -1.73 7.95 9.39
C PHE A 146 -0.66 8.64 10.24
N ALA A 147 0.62 8.50 9.93
CA ALA A 147 1.70 9.09 10.70
C ALA A 147 1.58 10.63 10.74
N LYS A 148 1.37 11.27 9.59
CA LYS A 148 1.13 12.72 9.53
C LYS A 148 -0.15 13.13 10.26
N THR A 149 -1.19 12.30 10.27
CA THR A 149 -2.43 12.56 11.02
C THR A 149 -2.16 12.56 12.52
N MET A 150 -1.42 11.59 13.05
CA MET A 150 -1.04 11.54 14.47
C MET A 150 -0.21 12.75 14.87
N LEU A 151 0.74 13.19 14.03
CA LEU A 151 1.53 14.39 14.27
C LEU A 151 0.70 15.69 14.28
N ARG A 152 -0.32 15.80 13.40
CA ARG A 152 -1.26 16.95 13.44
C ARG A 152 -2.09 16.94 14.72
N LEU A 153 -2.62 15.78 15.11
CA LEU A 153 -3.37 15.64 16.36
C LEU A 153 -2.52 16.01 17.57
N ALA A 154 -1.24 15.64 17.57
CA ALA A 154 -0.31 15.99 18.65
C ALA A 154 -0.07 17.51 18.80
N GLN A 155 -0.30 18.31 17.75
CA GLN A 155 -0.21 19.77 17.82
C GLN A 155 -1.41 20.44 18.50
N SER A 156 -2.58 19.78 18.48
CA SER A 156 -3.85 20.35 18.93
C SER A 156 -4.46 19.66 20.15
N HIS A 157 -3.92 18.52 20.58
CA HIS A 157 -4.43 17.71 21.67
C HIS A 157 -3.30 17.30 22.62
N ASP A 158 -3.53 17.35 23.92
CA ASP A 158 -2.57 16.88 24.92
C ASP A 158 -2.34 15.37 24.85
N THR A 159 -3.37 14.61 24.51
CA THR A 159 -3.31 13.14 24.32
C THR A 159 -4.06 12.71 23.07
N VAL A 160 -3.67 11.56 22.50
CA VAL A 160 -4.38 10.89 21.40
C VAL A 160 -4.70 9.45 21.79
N SER A 161 -5.95 9.01 21.54
CA SER A 161 -6.37 7.64 21.80
C SER A 161 -6.27 6.82 20.53
N VAL A 162 -5.59 5.66 20.59
CA VAL A 162 -5.30 4.81 19.42
C VAL A 162 -5.57 3.35 19.75
N VAL A 163 -6.15 2.62 18.80
CA VAL A 163 -6.55 1.22 18.98
C VAL A 163 -5.36 0.29 19.13
N THR A 164 -5.50 -0.69 20.05
CA THR A 164 -4.49 -1.70 20.36
C THR A 164 -4.80 -3.07 19.74
N ASP A 165 -6.04 -3.26 19.28
CA ASP A 165 -6.63 -4.52 18.84
C ASP A 165 -6.66 -4.71 17.31
N GLN A 166 -5.89 -3.92 16.57
CA GLN A 166 -5.61 -4.11 15.15
C GLN A 166 -4.09 -4.24 14.98
N LEU A 167 -3.65 -5.42 14.50
CA LEU A 167 -2.24 -5.75 14.27
C LEU A 167 -1.93 -5.80 12.78
N GLY A 168 -0.85 -5.15 12.37
CA GLY A 168 -0.41 -5.06 10.99
C GLY A 168 1.04 -4.62 10.87
N GLN A 169 1.40 -4.05 9.71
CA GLN A 169 2.78 -3.69 9.40
C GLN A 169 2.86 -2.28 8.80
N PRO A 170 3.34 -1.30 9.57
CA PRO A 170 3.63 0.03 9.02
C PRO A 170 4.68 -0.07 7.91
N THR A 171 4.39 0.48 6.74
CA THR A 171 5.28 0.36 5.57
C THR A 171 5.63 1.73 5.00
N TRP A 172 6.93 2.04 4.98
CA TRP A 172 7.43 3.24 4.33
C TRP A 172 7.43 3.11 2.82
N THR A 173 6.77 4.03 2.12
CA THR A 173 6.68 4.03 0.65
C THR A 173 8.05 4.12 -0.04
N GLY A 174 9.05 4.71 0.61
CA GLY A 174 10.42 4.73 0.10
C GLY A 174 11.09 3.34 0.10
N ASP A 175 10.82 2.51 1.11
CA ASP A 175 11.29 1.12 1.13
C ASP A 175 10.53 0.27 0.10
N LEU A 176 9.20 0.40 0.07
CA LEU A 176 8.36 -0.31 -0.90
C LEU A 176 8.76 0.00 -2.35
N ALA A 177 9.01 1.27 -2.66
CA ALA A 177 9.44 1.67 -4.00
C ALA A 177 10.77 0.99 -4.41
N ARG A 178 11.76 0.94 -3.51
CA ARG A 178 13.03 0.23 -3.76
C ARG A 178 12.82 -1.27 -3.93
N GLN A 179 11.97 -1.87 -3.10
CA GLN A 179 11.69 -3.30 -3.17
C GLN A 179 11.02 -3.68 -4.50
N ILE A 180 10.09 -2.84 -5.01
CA ILE A 180 9.46 -3.06 -6.32
C ILE A 180 10.53 -2.97 -7.44
N VAL A 181 11.45 -2.02 -7.36
CA VAL A 181 12.53 -1.90 -8.36
C VAL A 181 13.46 -3.11 -8.31
N GLU A 182 13.84 -3.57 -7.11
CA GLU A 182 14.67 -4.76 -6.92
C GLU A 182 13.99 -6.03 -7.46
N LEU A 183 12.67 -6.16 -7.26
CA LEU A 183 11.88 -7.27 -7.84
C LEU A 183 11.97 -7.32 -9.36
N LEU A 184 11.89 -6.18 -10.00
CA LEU A 184 11.97 -6.06 -11.47
C LEU A 184 13.40 -6.31 -11.98
N ASP A 185 14.41 -5.81 -11.26
CA ASP A 185 15.82 -5.95 -11.62
C ASP A 185 16.35 -7.38 -11.46
N ALA A 186 15.82 -8.10 -10.48
CA ALA A 186 16.15 -9.52 -10.27
C ALA A 186 15.50 -10.45 -11.29
N ASP A 187 14.67 -9.92 -12.21
CA ASP A 187 13.88 -10.71 -13.15
C ASP A 187 13.14 -11.87 -12.47
N ALA A 188 12.62 -11.60 -11.29
CA ALA A 188 11.90 -12.57 -10.49
C ALA A 188 10.66 -13.09 -11.22
N ALA A 189 10.22 -14.31 -10.92
CA ALA A 189 9.04 -14.89 -11.56
C ALA A 189 7.79 -14.06 -11.25
N PRO A 190 6.89 -13.82 -12.22
CA PRO A 190 5.58 -13.24 -11.97
C PRO A 190 4.80 -14.01 -10.90
N GLY A 191 3.91 -13.32 -10.19
CA GLY A 191 3.16 -13.93 -9.10
C GLY A 191 2.86 -12.95 -7.97
N VAL A 192 2.57 -13.50 -6.79
CA VAL A 192 2.17 -12.73 -5.61
C VAL A 192 3.36 -12.56 -4.66
N TYR A 193 3.56 -11.32 -4.20
CA TYR A 193 4.60 -10.90 -3.26
C TYR A 193 4.00 -10.03 -2.16
N HIS A 194 4.38 -10.27 -0.92
CA HIS A 194 3.99 -9.45 0.22
C HIS A 194 5.10 -8.45 0.55
N ALA A 195 4.86 -7.17 0.32
CA ALA A 195 5.85 -6.10 0.44
C ALA A 195 5.49 -5.11 1.55
N THR A 196 5.75 -5.51 2.78
CA THR A 196 5.65 -4.68 3.98
C THR A 196 7.00 -4.62 4.69
N ASN A 197 7.26 -3.56 5.45
CA ASN A 197 8.37 -3.59 6.38
C ASN A 197 8.15 -4.71 7.41
N SER A 198 9.21 -5.43 7.77
CA SER A 198 9.11 -6.61 8.64
C SER A 198 8.80 -6.25 10.10
N GLY A 199 8.41 -7.26 10.88
CA GLY A 199 7.88 -7.11 12.24
C GLY A 199 6.39 -6.78 12.22
N GLU A 200 5.79 -6.65 13.39
CA GLU A 200 4.37 -6.34 13.57
C GLU A 200 4.18 -5.21 14.57
N ALA A 201 3.06 -4.52 14.49
CA ALA A 201 2.67 -3.44 15.39
C ALA A 201 1.15 -3.31 15.46
N SER A 202 0.63 -2.87 16.61
CA SER A 202 -0.68 -2.23 16.65
C SER A 202 -0.58 -0.78 16.15
N TRP A 203 -1.73 -0.16 15.83
CA TRP A 203 -1.75 1.29 15.55
C TRP A 203 -1.27 2.10 16.75
N PHE A 204 -1.52 1.62 17.98
CA PHE A 204 -1.02 2.21 19.21
C PHE A 204 0.51 2.18 19.26
N ASP A 205 1.13 1.00 19.03
CA ASP A 205 2.59 0.86 19.02
C ASP A 205 3.22 1.75 17.97
N PHE A 206 2.64 1.78 16.76
CA PHE A 206 3.12 2.62 15.67
C PHE A 206 3.07 4.11 16.05
N THR A 207 1.98 4.56 16.68
CA THR A 207 1.84 5.96 17.11
C THR A 207 2.85 6.33 18.21
N ARG A 208 3.08 5.45 19.17
CA ARG A 208 4.09 5.67 20.22
C ARG A 208 5.49 5.81 19.64
N GLU A 209 5.84 4.95 18.68
CA GLU A 209 7.12 5.02 17.99
C GLU A 209 7.26 6.31 17.15
N ILE A 210 6.18 6.73 16.46
CA ILE A 210 6.16 8.02 15.75
C ILE A 210 6.50 9.16 16.73
N PHE A 211 5.82 9.21 17.88
CA PHE A 211 6.05 10.26 18.88
C PHE A 211 7.50 10.23 19.37
N GLN A 212 8.02 9.05 19.70
CA GLN A 212 9.40 8.87 20.15
C GLN A 212 10.41 9.37 19.12
N VAL A 213 10.26 8.98 17.85
CA VAL A 213 11.19 9.32 16.76
C VAL A 213 11.23 10.83 16.51
N VAL A 214 10.10 11.53 16.66
CA VAL A 214 10.03 12.99 16.46
C VAL A 214 10.30 13.80 17.76
N GLY A 215 10.63 13.15 18.88
CA GLY A 215 10.95 13.81 20.16
C GLY A 215 9.72 14.25 20.97
N LEU A 216 8.55 13.71 20.70
CA LEU A 216 7.33 13.89 21.52
C LEU A 216 7.26 12.82 22.61
N ASP A 217 6.54 13.11 23.71
CA ASP A 217 6.33 12.15 24.80
C ASP A 217 5.38 11.03 24.35
N PRO A 218 5.85 9.74 24.26
CA PRO A 218 5.02 8.61 23.89
C PRO A 218 3.89 8.32 24.89
N LEU A 219 3.95 8.79 26.13
CA LEU A 219 2.90 8.64 27.14
C LEU A 219 1.64 9.46 26.84
N ARG A 220 1.71 10.39 25.90
CA ARG A 220 0.56 11.13 25.36
C ARG A 220 -0.35 10.23 24.51
N VAL A 221 0.13 9.09 24.03
CA VAL A 221 -0.67 8.10 23.30
C VAL A 221 -1.39 7.21 24.31
N LYS A 222 -2.72 7.18 24.24
CA LYS A 222 -3.59 6.41 25.13
C LYS A 222 -4.21 5.24 24.38
N GLU A 223 -4.36 4.13 25.07
CA GLU A 223 -4.99 2.93 24.54
C GLU A 223 -6.50 3.12 24.36
N THR A 224 -7.03 2.55 23.27
CA THR A 224 -8.47 2.35 23.06
C THR A 224 -8.66 1.07 22.26
N THR A 225 -9.90 0.68 21.98
CA THR A 225 -10.24 -0.50 21.19
C THR A 225 -11.11 -0.12 19.99
N SER A 226 -11.17 -0.99 18.99
CA SER A 226 -12.02 -0.84 17.82
C SER A 226 -13.51 -0.72 18.20
N ALA A 227 -13.92 -1.38 19.29
CA ALA A 227 -15.29 -1.27 19.81
C ALA A 227 -15.66 0.15 20.28
N GLN A 228 -14.67 0.95 20.73
CA GLN A 228 -14.86 2.34 21.13
C GLN A 228 -14.64 3.32 19.96
N PHE A 229 -14.08 2.84 18.85
CA PHE A 229 -13.78 3.66 17.66
C PHE A 229 -14.41 3.05 16.40
N VAL A 230 -15.75 2.97 16.41
CA VAL A 230 -16.52 2.34 15.33
C VAL A 230 -16.36 3.10 14.01
N ARG A 231 -16.10 2.34 12.93
CA ARG A 231 -15.94 2.86 11.57
C ARG A 231 -16.94 2.17 10.63
N PRO A 232 -17.34 2.82 9.51
CA PRO A 232 -18.25 2.21 8.54
C PRO A 232 -17.73 0.89 7.95
N ALA A 233 -16.47 0.85 7.52
CA ALA A 233 -15.87 -0.38 7.00
C ALA A 233 -15.32 -1.25 8.15
N PRO A 234 -15.56 -2.56 8.14
CA PRO A 234 -14.87 -3.48 9.04
C PRO A 234 -13.35 -3.49 8.74
N ARG A 235 -12.56 -3.61 9.79
CA ARG A 235 -11.10 -3.70 9.68
C ARG A 235 -10.64 -5.04 10.22
N PRO A 236 -9.64 -5.67 9.58
CA PRO A 236 -9.06 -6.91 10.10
C PRO A 236 -8.40 -6.66 11.45
N ASP A 237 -8.62 -7.57 12.41
CA ASP A 237 -7.94 -7.53 13.70
C ASP A 237 -6.46 -7.91 13.56
N TYR A 238 -6.15 -8.78 12.61
CA TYR A 238 -4.80 -9.22 12.29
C TYR A 238 -4.58 -9.20 10.77
N SER A 239 -3.63 -8.41 10.27
CA SER A 239 -3.35 -8.30 8.84
C SER A 239 -1.86 -8.41 8.50
N VAL A 240 -1.08 -9.04 9.38
CA VAL A 240 0.37 -9.23 9.17
C VAL A 240 0.62 -10.15 8.00
N LEU A 241 1.50 -9.75 7.09
CA LEU A 241 1.88 -10.46 5.87
C LEU A 241 3.21 -11.18 6.06
N GLY A 242 3.29 -12.46 5.68
CA GLY A 242 4.52 -13.23 5.58
C GLY A 242 5.34 -12.82 4.34
N HIS A 243 6.63 -13.12 4.32
CA HIS A 243 7.55 -12.60 3.30
C HIS A 243 8.31 -13.70 2.55
N ASP A 244 7.77 -14.91 2.46
CA ASP A 244 8.46 -16.07 1.84
C ASP A 244 8.66 -15.90 0.33
N GLY A 245 7.84 -15.07 -0.33
CA GLY A 245 7.97 -14.73 -1.75
C GLY A 245 9.34 -14.13 -2.08
N TRP A 246 9.89 -13.31 -1.20
CA TRP A 246 11.19 -12.68 -1.42
C TRP A 246 12.33 -13.69 -1.38
N ALA A 247 12.28 -14.64 -0.44
CA ALA A 247 13.29 -15.71 -0.38
C ALA A 247 13.29 -16.56 -1.67
N ARG A 248 12.09 -16.86 -2.21
CA ARG A 248 11.95 -17.56 -3.51
C ARG A 248 12.53 -16.78 -4.68
N ALA A 249 12.45 -15.45 -4.62
CA ALA A 249 13.03 -14.54 -5.63
C ALA A 249 14.53 -14.28 -5.43
N GLY A 250 15.14 -14.79 -4.34
CA GLY A 250 16.53 -14.50 -3.99
C GLY A 250 16.76 -13.06 -3.49
N ILE A 251 15.70 -12.38 -3.08
CA ILE A 251 15.70 -10.98 -2.64
C ILE A 251 15.51 -10.94 -1.12
N SER A 252 16.22 -10.05 -0.44
CA SER A 252 16.02 -9.85 1.00
C SER A 252 14.69 -9.18 1.29
N PRO A 253 13.95 -9.58 2.34
CA PRO A 253 12.75 -8.88 2.76
C PRO A 253 13.09 -7.46 3.26
N MET A 254 12.10 -6.58 3.22
CA MET A 254 12.24 -5.21 3.70
C MET A 254 12.60 -5.19 5.20
N ARG A 255 13.41 -4.20 5.61
CA ARG A 255 13.85 -4.03 7.00
C ARG A 255 12.69 -3.91 7.99
N ASN A 256 13.00 -4.06 9.29
CA ASN A 256 12.03 -3.87 10.36
C ASN A 256 11.39 -2.47 10.31
N TRP A 257 10.08 -2.39 10.58
CA TRP A 257 9.29 -1.17 10.50
C TRP A 257 9.81 -0.01 11.39
N ARG A 258 10.42 -0.31 12.56
CA ARG A 258 11.02 0.72 13.40
C ARG A 258 12.24 1.36 12.75
N ALA A 259 13.09 0.54 12.15
CA ALA A 259 14.23 1.03 11.38
C ALA A 259 13.77 1.80 10.13
N ALA A 260 12.69 1.37 9.49
CA ALA A 260 12.08 2.07 8.38
C ALA A 260 11.52 3.44 8.80
N LEU A 261 10.84 3.52 9.95
CA LEU A 261 10.31 4.77 10.49
C LEU A 261 11.41 5.78 10.82
N SER A 262 12.49 5.33 11.47
CA SER A 262 13.65 6.18 11.77
C SER A 262 14.31 6.72 10.50
N ALA A 263 14.45 5.87 9.47
CA ALA A 263 14.99 6.29 8.18
C ALA A 263 14.05 7.24 7.43
N ALA A 264 12.73 7.00 7.47
CA ALA A 264 11.72 7.88 6.90
C ALA A 264 11.75 9.27 7.55
N TYR A 265 11.89 9.33 8.88
CA TYR A 265 12.04 10.58 9.60
C TYR A 265 13.31 11.34 9.16
N SER A 266 14.45 10.65 9.12
CA SER A 266 15.72 11.23 8.67
C SER A 266 15.67 11.74 7.22
N ALA A 267 14.86 11.07 6.36
CA ALA A 267 14.61 11.49 4.98
C ALA A 267 13.55 12.62 4.85
N GLY A 268 13.02 13.15 5.96
CA GLY A 268 11.99 14.19 5.93
C GLY A 268 10.58 13.71 5.57
N ALA A 269 10.35 12.40 5.52
CA ALA A 269 9.07 11.83 5.09
C ALA A 269 7.91 12.06 6.07
N LEU A 270 8.20 12.44 7.31
CA LEU A 270 7.21 12.75 8.35
C LEU A 270 6.95 14.25 8.51
N GLN A 271 7.58 15.11 7.72
CA GLN A 271 7.31 16.54 7.77
C GLN A 271 5.86 16.83 7.42
N LEU A 272 5.22 17.66 8.22
CA LEU A 272 3.87 18.14 7.92
C LEU A 272 3.94 19.18 6.81
N ASP A 273 3.04 19.09 5.85
CA ASP A 273 2.86 20.13 4.87
C ASP A 273 2.43 21.43 5.59
N PRO A 274 2.92 22.60 5.19
CA PRO A 274 2.44 23.85 5.76
C PRO A 274 0.92 23.94 5.62
N PRO A 275 0.19 24.56 6.55
CA PRO A 275 -1.24 24.77 6.40
C PRO A 275 -1.47 25.48 5.06
N ALA A 276 -2.47 24.99 4.29
CA ALA A 276 -2.87 25.68 3.08
C ALA A 276 -3.19 27.14 3.46
N LEU A 277 -2.53 28.10 2.81
CA LEU A 277 -2.87 29.51 2.96
C LEU A 277 -4.32 29.66 2.48
N THR A 278 -5.23 29.87 3.44
CA THR A 278 -6.65 30.17 3.20
C THR A 278 -6.83 31.55 2.58
#